data_4b498cebf6c1ba217809664f2d5be3d4
#
_entry.id   4b498cebf6c1ba217809664f2d5be3d4
#
_cell.length_a   1.000
_cell.length_b   1.000
_cell.length_c   1.000
_cell.angle_alpha   90.00
_cell.angle_beta   90.00
_cell.angle_gamma   90.00
#
_symmetry.space_group_name_H-M   'P 1'
#
loop_
_entity.id
_entity.type
_entity.pdbx_description
1 polymer ?
#
loop_
_entity_poly.entity_id
_entity_poly.type
_entity_poly.pdbx_seq_one_letter_code
_entity_poly.pdbx_strand_id
1 'polypeptide(L)'
;STPIKSSAASDVYKRQRLLGIEVVRMYKIFLSSEHHGTVRRNEIEPGCWIAMTAPSADELQTVASECSIQLEDLRAALDDEERSRIQVEDDYTLIVVDIPVIEERNGKDWYGTIPLGIAVTDSQIITICLEDTPVLNNFMDGRVREFYTYKKTRFILQILYRNATLFLNYLRNIDKRSELLEKKLREDQKNKELLELQELEKSLVYFTTSLKGNELVLEKLFRIDKIKKYPEDEDLLEDVIVENKQAIEMASIYSGILSGSMDAFASIISNNLNQSMKFLATVTIVLSIPTMVASFYGMNVATTGMPFADSPFGFLIVIGFSIILSFIVSIIFWK
;
A
#
# COMPACT_ATOMS: atom_id res chain seq x y z
N SER A 1 -0.84 15.73 39.50
CA SER A 1 -0.88 16.99 38.73
C SER A 1 -2.03 16.96 37.71
N THR A 2 -2.95 17.83 37.89
CA THR A 2 -4.29 17.99 37.34
C THR A 2 -4.33 18.31 35.84
N PRO A 3 -5.34 17.86 35.09
CA PRO A 3 -5.54 18.19 33.69
C PRO A 3 -6.32 19.52 33.56
N ILE A 4 -5.63 20.58 33.21
CA ILE A 4 -6.24 21.85 32.82
C ILE A 4 -6.11 22.01 31.31
N LYS A 5 -6.94 21.32 30.53
CA LYS A 5 -7.08 21.55 29.07
C LYS A 5 -8.49 21.43 28.52
N SER A 6 -9.48 21.05 29.33
CA SER A 6 -10.87 20.87 28.88
C SER A 6 -11.69 22.16 28.83
N SER A 7 -11.34 23.15 29.64
CA SER A 7 -12.11 24.40 29.76
C SER A 7 -11.88 25.39 28.62
N ALA A 8 -10.64 25.46 28.10
CA ALA A 8 -10.28 26.43 27.05
C ALA A 8 -10.90 26.09 25.67
N ALA A 9 -11.02 24.81 25.32
CA ALA A 9 -11.66 24.38 24.07
C ALA A 9 -13.18 24.68 24.09
N SER A 10 -13.86 24.44 25.23
CA SER A 10 -15.28 24.76 25.41
C SER A 10 -15.58 26.27 25.33
N ASP A 11 -14.67 27.11 25.84
CA ASP A 11 -14.84 28.58 25.80
C ASP A 11 -14.56 29.16 24.40
N VAL A 12 -13.66 28.59 23.64
CA VAL A 12 -13.43 28.95 22.22
C VAL A 12 -14.65 28.58 21.37
N TYR A 13 -15.25 27.41 21.60
CA TYR A 13 -16.44 26.95 20.90
C TYR A 13 -17.68 27.84 21.20
N LYS A 14 -17.88 28.26 22.48
CA LYS A 14 -18.94 29.17 22.86
C LYS A 14 -18.76 30.58 22.28
N ARG A 15 -17.54 31.10 22.22
CA ARG A 15 -17.24 32.40 21.60
C ARG A 15 -17.42 32.40 20.07
N GLN A 16 -17.10 31.31 19.37
CA GLN A 16 -17.33 31.19 17.93
C GLN A 16 -18.81 31.15 17.57
N ARG A 17 -19.65 30.51 18.39
CA ARG A 17 -21.12 30.50 18.22
C ARG A 17 -21.77 31.87 18.37
N LEU A 18 -21.18 32.75 19.19
CA LEU A 18 -21.65 34.13 19.40
C LEU A 18 -21.24 35.09 18.27
N LEU A 19 -20.25 34.74 17.45
CA LEU A 19 -19.71 35.59 16.39
C LEU A 19 -20.28 35.29 15.00
N GLY A 20 -21.29 34.38 14.88
CA GLY A 20 -21.89 34.01 13.57
C GLY A 20 -20.92 33.38 12.59
N ILE A 21 -19.76 32.88 13.06
CA ILE A 21 -18.84 32.11 12.26
C ILE A 21 -19.48 30.72 12.08
N GLU A 22 -19.81 30.36 10.85
CA GLU A 22 -20.27 29.02 10.51
C GLU A 22 -19.24 28.02 11.08
N VAL A 23 -19.64 27.26 12.10
CA VAL A 23 -18.81 26.17 12.63
C VAL A 23 -18.70 25.19 11.50
N VAL A 24 -17.51 25.06 10.91
CA VAL A 24 -17.21 24.04 9.89
C VAL A 24 -17.37 22.70 10.59
N ARG A 25 -18.57 22.13 10.51
CA ARG A 25 -18.83 20.78 11.01
C ARG A 25 -18.05 19.80 10.14
N MET A 26 -17.26 18.93 10.75
CA MET A 26 -16.53 17.87 10.06
C MET A 26 -17.45 16.70 9.65
N TYR A 27 -18.72 16.75 10.00
CA TYR A 27 -19.72 15.83 9.49
C TYR A 27 -20.73 16.53 8.59
N LYS A 28 -21.20 15.82 7.58
CA LYS A 28 -22.18 16.28 6.60
C LYS A 28 -23.41 15.38 6.69
N ILE A 29 -24.61 15.98 6.64
CA ILE A 29 -25.86 15.24 6.66
C ILE A 29 -26.49 15.32 5.29
N PHE A 30 -26.92 14.19 4.77
CA PHE A 30 -27.56 14.04 3.46
C PHE A 30 -28.92 13.34 3.62
N LEU A 31 -29.92 13.82 2.91
CA LEU A 31 -31.24 13.21 2.86
C LEU A 31 -31.71 13.12 1.40
N SER A 32 -32.11 11.92 1.00
CA SER A 32 -32.70 11.70 -0.31
C SER A 32 -34.21 11.87 -0.26
N SER A 33 -34.76 12.53 -1.28
CA SER A 33 -36.20 12.60 -1.53
C SER A 33 -36.51 12.10 -2.93
N GLU A 34 -37.74 11.56 -3.14
CA GLU A 34 -38.18 11.00 -4.44
C GLU A 34 -38.16 12.04 -5.57
N HIS A 35 -38.33 13.31 -5.27
CA HIS A 35 -38.45 14.39 -6.25
C HIS A 35 -37.20 15.24 -6.46
N HIS A 36 -36.29 15.30 -5.46
CA HIS A 36 -35.19 16.27 -5.46
C HIS A 36 -33.80 15.59 -5.39
N GLY A 37 -33.74 14.25 -5.43
CA GLY A 37 -32.50 13.52 -5.24
C GLY A 37 -31.93 13.66 -3.82
N THR A 38 -30.62 13.56 -3.70
CA THR A 38 -29.92 13.67 -2.39
C THR A 38 -29.45 15.10 -2.18
N VAL A 39 -29.90 15.72 -1.08
CA VAL A 39 -29.56 17.09 -0.70
C VAL A 39 -28.92 17.14 0.68
N ARG A 40 -28.02 18.10 0.88
CA ARG A 40 -27.40 18.35 2.18
C ARG A 40 -28.40 18.97 3.15
N ARG A 41 -28.37 18.54 4.41
CA ARG A 41 -29.20 19.00 5.52
C ARG A 41 -28.35 19.51 6.67
N ASN A 42 -28.96 20.27 7.59
CA ASN A 42 -28.29 20.80 8.78
C ASN A 42 -28.72 20.08 10.07
N GLU A 43 -29.79 19.30 10.01
CA GLU A 43 -30.35 18.58 11.16
C GLU A 43 -30.44 17.07 10.85
N ILE A 44 -30.38 16.25 11.90
CA ILE A 44 -30.48 14.81 11.80
C ILE A 44 -31.97 14.45 11.74
N GLU A 45 -32.38 13.88 10.62
CA GLU A 45 -33.76 13.46 10.35
C GLU A 45 -33.82 11.94 10.08
N PRO A 46 -34.97 11.29 10.29
CA PRO A 46 -35.12 9.88 9.91
C PRO A 46 -34.85 9.68 8.39
N GLY A 47 -34.09 8.64 8.07
CA GLY A 47 -33.71 8.32 6.69
C GLY A 47 -32.48 9.08 6.17
N CYS A 48 -31.83 9.92 7.00
CA CYS A 48 -30.62 10.62 6.60
C CYS A 48 -29.38 9.72 6.63
N TRP A 49 -28.38 10.16 5.89
CA TRP A 49 -27.00 9.68 5.96
C TRP A 49 -26.13 10.74 6.61
N ILE A 50 -25.39 10.36 7.65
CA ILE A 50 -24.42 11.19 8.34
C ILE A 50 -23.01 10.72 7.93
N ALA A 51 -22.30 11.56 7.19
CA ALA A 51 -20.93 11.27 6.76
C ALA A 51 -19.95 12.03 7.65
N MET A 52 -19.13 11.29 8.41
CA MET A 52 -18.11 11.82 9.31
C MET A 52 -16.73 11.52 8.73
N THR A 53 -15.95 12.58 8.50
CA THR A 53 -14.55 12.45 8.02
C THR A 53 -13.65 13.16 9.01
N ALA A 54 -12.67 12.45 9.59
CA ALA A 54 -11.79 12.95 10.65
C ALA A 54 -12.54 13.73 11.76
N PRO A 55 -13.63 13.18 12.33
CA PRO A 55 -14.46 13.92 13.26
C PRO A 55 -13.73 14.24 14.56
N SER A 56 -14.05 15.38 15.16
CA SER A 56 -13.59 15.74 16.50
C SER A 56 -14.29 14.89 17.58
N ALA A 57 -13.69 14.82 18.77
CA ALA A 57 -14.28 14.09 19.89
C ALA A 57 -15.69 14.60 20.27
N ASP A 58 -15.91 15.93 20.17
CA ASP A 58 -17.21 16.56 20.47
C ASP A 58 -18.27 16.19 19.42
N GLU A 59 -17.89 16.09 18.15
CA GLU A 59 -18.78 15.69 17.06
C GLU A 59 -19.16 14.21 17.17
N LEU A 60 -18.18 13.33 17.50
CA LEU A 60 -18.46 11.93 17.79
C LEU A 60 -19.44 11.77 18.94
N GLN A 61 -19.22 12.51 20.05
CA GLN A 61 -20.12 12.47 21.23
C GLN A 61 -21.53 12.96 20.87
N THR A 62 -21.64 14.00 20.03
CA THR A 62 -22.92 14.53 19.58
C THR A 62 -23.68 13.49 18.77
N VAL A 63 -23.05 12.92 17.74
CA VAL A 63 -23.70 11.91 16.87
C VAL A 63 -23.99 10.63 17.65
N ALA A 64 -23.10 10.19 18.54
CA ALA A 64 -23.31 9.02 19.39
C ALA A 64 -24.59 9.17 20.25
N SER A 65 -24.77 10.35 20.88
CA SER A 65 -25.93 10.61 21.72
C SER A 65 -27.23 10.80 20.93
N GLU A 66 -27.19 11.48 19.77
CA GLU A 66 -28.38 11.71 18.94
C GLU A 66 -28.86 10.45 18.20
N CYS A 67 -27.94 9.52 17.87
CA CYS A 67 -28.24 8.29 17.15
C CYS A 67 -28.29 7.03 18.05
N SER A 68 -28.14 7.17 19.38
CA SER A 68 -28.12 6.05 20.35
C SER A 68 -27.09 4.97 20.02
N ILE A 69 -25.87 5.41 19.66
CA ILE A 69 -24.73 4.52 19.34
C ILE A 69 -23.68 4.66 20.44
N GLN A 70 -23.01 3.56 20.80
CA GLN A 70 -21.89 3.61 21.75
C GLN A 70 -20.72 4.39 21.16
N LEU A 71 -20.16 5.32 21.95
CA LEU A 71 -19.08 6.20 21.50
C LEU A 71 -17.81 5.38 21.13
N GLU A 72 -17.56 4.31 21.86
CA GLU A 72 -16.43 3.42 21.62
C GLU A 72 -16.50 2.77 20.24
N ASP A 73 -17.69 2.38 19.80
CA ASP A 73 -17.91 1.77 18.48
C ASP A 73 -17.70 2.76 17.33
N LEU A 74 -18.07 4.03 17.52
CA LEU A 74 -17.74 5.06 16.55
C LEU A 74 -16.24 5.37 16.52
N ARG A 75 -15.56 5.29 17.66
CA ARG A 75 -14.10 5.50 17.77
C ARG A 75 -13.31 4.36 17.15
N ALA A 76 -13.81 3.13 17.23
CA ALA A 76 -13.15 1.98 16.63
C ALA A 76 -12.87 2.17 15.13
N ALA A 77 -13.77 2.83 14.42
CA ALA A 77 -13.58 3.16 13.00
C ALA A 77 -12.51 4.24 12.73
N LEU A 78 -11.94 4.84 13.77
CA LEU A 78 -10.86 5.84 13.71
C LEU A 78 -9.51 5.28 14.21
N ASP A 79 -9.43 3.98 14.48
CA ASP A 79 -8.20 3.27 14.78
C ASP A 79 -7.72 2.60 13.49
N ASP A 80 -6.56 3.00 12.97
CA ASP A 80 -5.99 2.49 11.72
C ASP A 80 -5.61 1.00 11.76
N GLU A 81 -5.50 0.41 12.97
CA GLU A 81 -5.26 -1.02 13.16
C GLU A 81 -6.57 -1.83 13.36
N GLU A 82 -7.74 -1.20 13.30
CA GLU A 82 -9.03 -1.86 13.52
C GLU A 82 -9.34 -2.88 12.41
N ARG A 83 -9.88 -4.04 12.80
CA ARG A 83 -10.14 -5.13 11.86
C ARG A 83 -11.54 -5.09 11.29
N SER A 84 -11.65 -5.46 10.01
CA SER A 84 -12.95 -5.63 9.35
C SER A 84 -13.83 -6.62 10.12
N ARG A 85 -15.02 -6.18 10.55
CA ARG A 85 -15.99 -6.97 11.31
C ARG A 85 -17.42 -6.47 11.17
N ILE A 86 -18.37 -7.29 11.59
CA ILE A 86 -19.76 -6.88 11.86
C ILE A 86 -20.06 -7.15 13.33
N GLN A 87 -20.62 -6.16 13.98
CA GLN A 87 -21.12 -6.19 15.36
C GLN A 87 -22.58 -5.82 15.37
N VAL A 88 -23.41 -6.65 15.97
CA VAL A 88 -24.87 -6.46 16.04
C VAL A 88 -25.23 -6.13 17.46
N GLU A 89 -25.66 -4.89 17.70
CA GLU A 89 -26.15 -4.38 18.97
C GLU A 89 -27.67 -4.30 18.96
N ASP A 90 -28.27 -3.98 20.11
CA ASP A 90 -29.74 -3.93 20.22
C ASP A 90 -30.34 -2.82 19.33
N ASP A 91 -29.74 -1.65 19.29
CA ASP A 91 -30.24 -0.46 18.61
C ASP A 91 -29.60 -0.18 17.25
N TYR A 92 -28.46 -0.81 16.93
CA TYR A 92 -27.75 -0.60 15.67
C TYR A 92 -26.92 -1.82 15.25
N THR A 93 -26.43 -1.79 14.03
CA THR A 93 -25.43 -2.71 13.51
C THR A 93 -24.23 -1.91 13.04
N LEU A 94 -23.04 -2.21 13.60
CA LEU A 94 -21.77 -1.65 13.13
C LEU A 94 -21.12 -2.60 12.13
N ILE A 95 -20.74 -2.05 10.98
CA ILE A 95 -19.96 -2.73 9.95
C ILE A 95 -18.66 -1.96 9.81
N VAL A 96 -17.53 -2.63 10.01
CA VAL A 96 -16.21 -2.07 9.75
C VAL A 96 -15.61 -2.82 8.59
N VAL A 97 -15.17 -2.10 7.57
CA VAL A 97 -14.48 -2.64 6.38
C VAL A 97 -13.24 -1.80 6.10
N ASP A 98 -12.23 -2.42 5.50
CA ASP A 98 -11.05 -1.70 5.07
C ASP A 98 -11.28 -1.10 3.67
N ILE A 99 -10.83 0.13 3.50
CA ILE A 99 -10.83 0.84 2.21
C ILE A 99 -9.40 1.16 1.80
N PRO A 100 -9.06 1.15 0.51
CA PRO A 100 -7.72 1.45 0.04
C PRO A 100 -7.51 2.97 -0.01
N VAL A 101 -6.31 3.39 0.38
CA VAL A 101 -5.85 4.79 0.36
C VAL A 101 -4.52 4.92 -0.34
N ILE A 102 -4.23 6.12 -0.83
CA ILE A 102 -2.93 6.49 -1.37
C ILE A 102 -2.37 7.58 -0.48
N GLU A 103 -1.23 7.31 0.13
CA GLU A 103 -0.45 8.28 0.89
C GLU A 103 0.77 8.70 0.08
N GLU A 104 1.12 9.97 0.15
CA GLU A 104 2.37 10.45 -0.42
C GLU A 104 3.50 10.30 0.61
N ARG A 105 4.46 9.40 0.35
CA ARG A 105 5.65 9.21 1.17
C ARG A 105 6.92 9.50 0.34
N ASN A 106 7.69 10.50 0.73
CA ASN A 106 8.92 10.91 0.04
C ASN A 106 8.71 11.23 -1.47
N GLY A 107 7.59 11.86 -1.83
CA GLY A 107 7.25 12.20 -3.21
C GLY A 107 6.84 11.00 -4.07
N LYS A 108 6.37 9.91 -3.45
CA LYS A 108 5.88 8.71 -4.12
C LYS A 108 4.57 8.25 -3.51
N ASP A 109 3.72 7.67 -4.35
CA ASP A 109 2.48 7.04 -3.94
C ASP A 109 2.79 5.74 -3.17
N TRP A 110 2.30 5.66 -1.94
CA TRP A 110 2.27 4.46 -1.13
C TRP A 110 0.81 4.01 -0.96
N TYR A 111 0.55 2.73 -1.18
CA TYR A 111 -0.79 2.18 -1.12
C TYR A 111 -1.00 1.46 0.21
N GLY A 112 -1.93 1.98 1.00
CA GLY A 112 -2.32 1.43 2.29
C GLY A 112 -3.81 1.16 2.37
N THR A 113 -4.27 0.79 3.56
CA THR A 113 -5.69 0.61 3.87
C THR A 113 -6.02 1.29 5.20
N ILE A 114 -7.21 1.83 5.29
CA ILE A 114 -7.77 2.39 6.53
C ILE A 114 -9.17 1.84 6.76
N PRO A 115 -9.67 1.79 8.00
CA PRO A 115 -11.02 1.35 8.28
C PRO A 115 -12.06 2.41 7.86
N LEU A 116 -13.20 1.91 7.39
CA LEU A 116 -14.44 2.64 7.18
C LEU A 116 -15.50 2.01 8.08
N GLY A 117 -16.00 2.75 9.05
CA GLY A 117 -17.14 2.37 9.88
C GLY A 117 -18.45 2.75 9.21
N ILE A 118 -19.42 1.83 9.23
CA ILE A 118 -20.80 2.02 8.78
C ILE A 118 -21.71 1.59 9.90
N ALA A 119 -22.29 2.52 10.63
CA ALA A 119 -23.27 2.22 11.67
C ALA A 119 -24.69 2.42 11.10
N VAL A 120 -25.53 1.41 11.28
CA VAL A 120 -26.89 1.35 10.75
C VAL A 120 -27.86 1.24 11.90
N THR A 121 -28.64 2.29 12.13
CA THR A 121 -29.77 2.30 13.10
C THR A 121 -31.08 2.07 12.39
N ASP A 122 -32.19 2.00 13.13
CA ASP A 122 -33.54 1.92 12.51
C ASP A 122 -33.89 3.15 11.68
N SER A 123 -33.33 4.31 12.00
CA SER A 123 -33.67 5.59 11.36
C SER A 123 -32.57 6.18 10.48
N GLN A 124 -31.28 5.99 10.79
CA GLN A 124 -30.18 6.62 10.07
C GLN A 124 -29.12 5.60 9.60
N ILE A 125 -28.24 6.06 8.71
CA ILE A 125 -26.97 5.43 8.40
C ILE A 125 -25.85 6.42 8.64
N ILE A 126 -24.80 6.00 9.33
CA ILE A 126 -23.66 6.83 9.68
C ILE A 126 -22.39 6.19 9.07
N THR A 127 -21.59 6.96 8.36
CA THR A 127 -20.28 6.52 7.89
C THR A 127 -19.19 7.31 8.56
N ILE A 128 -18.12 6.63 9.00
CA ILE A 128 -17.01 7.24 9.76
C ILE A 128 -15.72 6.78 9.12
N CYS A 129 -14.85 7.74 8.77
CA CYS A 129 -13.57 7.48 8.15
C CYS A 129 -12.50 8.43 8.69
N LEU A 130 -11.24 7.98 8.71
CA LEU A 130 -10.08 8.77 9.12
C LEU A 130 -9.79 9.93 8.17
N GLU A 131 -10.03 9.75 6.87
CA GLU A 131 -9.76 10.76 5.85
C GLU A 131 -10.76 10.70 4.70
N ASP A 132 -10.69 11.69 3.82
CA ASP A 132 -11.53 11.74 2.62
C ASP A 132 -11.25 10.56 1.69
N THR A 133 -12.31 9.90 1.22
CA THR A 133 -12.21 8.73 0.35
C THR A 133 -13.07 8.87 -0.90
N PRO A 134 -12.56 8.48 -2.09
CA PRO A 134 -13.35 8.43 -3.30
C PRO A 134 -14.59 7.52 -3.19
N VAL A 135 -14.55 6.52 -2.28
CA VAL A 135 -15.69 5.62 -2.01
C VAL A 135 -16.92 6.42 -1.58
N LEU A 136 -16.77 7.34 -0.62
CA LEU A 136 -17.88 8.15 -0.09
C LEU A 136 -18.12 9.43 -0.89
N ASN A 137 -17.06 10.06 -1.40
CA ASN A 137 -17.19 11.32 -2.14
C ASN A 137 -18.07 11.21 -3.37
N ASN A 138 -18.06 10.07 -4.06
CA ASN A 138 -18.93 9.83 -5.19
C ASN A 138 -20.44 9.91 -4.86
N PHE A 139 -20.82 9.55 -3.63
CA PHE A 139 -22.21 9.67 -3.15
C PHE A 139 -22.53 11.13 -2.79
N MET A 140 -21.59 11.83 -2.14
CA MET A 140 -21.75 13.24 -1.76
C MET A 140 -21.88 14.15 -3.00
N ASP A 141 -21.16 13.82 -4.06
CA ASP A 141 -21.14 14.56 -5.33
C ASP A 141 -22.32 14.20 -6.25
N GLY A 142 -23.21 13.27 -5.85
CA GLY A 142 -24.35 12.83 -6.67
C GLY A 142 -23.95 12.04 -7.92
N ARG A 143 -22.75 11.46 -7.96
CA ARG A 143 -22.24 10.67 -9.10
C ARG A 143 -22.73 9.22 -9.11
N VAL A 144 -23.43 8.81 -8.03
CA VAL A 144 -23.96 7.46 -7.89
C VAL A 144 -25.42 7.43 -8.33
N ARG A 145 -25.72 6.61 -9.34
CA ARG A 145 -27.10 6.43 -9.81
C ARG A 145 -27.90 5.60 -8.81
N GLU A 146 -29.20 5.86 -8.74
CA GLU A 146 -30.15 5.12 -7.88
C GLU A 146 -29.72 5.08 -6.39
N PHE A 147 -29.05 6.12 -5.94
CA PHE A 147 -28.66 6.29 -4.56
C PHE A 147 -29.75 6.99 -3.76
N TYR A 148 -30.18 6.34 -2.67
CA TYR A 148 -31.17 6.87 -1.74
C TYR A 148 -30.75 6.56 -0.32
N THR A 149 -30.66 7.59 0.55
CA THR A 149 -30.19 7.46 1.92
C THR A 149 -31.06 6.55 2.80
N TYR A 150 -32.36 6.45 2.49
CA TYR A 150 -33.31 5.60 3.21
C TYR A 150 -33.27 4.12 2.76
N LYS A 151 -32.71 3.80 1.57
CA LYS A 151 -32.48 2.42 1.11
C LYS A 151 -31.16 1.89 1.67
N LYS A 152 -31.10 1.67 2.98
CA LYS A 152 -29.86 1.41 3.72
C LYS A 152 -29.10 0.19 3.20
N THR A 153 -29.76 -0.93 2.97
CA THR A 153 -29.12 -2.16 2.43
C THR A 153 -28.46 -1.89 1.09
N ARG A 154 -29.22 -1.29 0.15
CA ARG A 154 -28.68 -0.92 -1.16
C ARG A 154 -27.49 0.02 -1.05
N PHE A 155 -27.56 1.00 -0.14
CA PHE A 155 -26.49 1.94 0.10
C PHE A 155 -25.21 1.25 0.62
N ILE A 156 -25.34 0.33 1.59
CA ILE A 156 -24.21 -0.47 2.08
C ILE A 156 -23.59 -1.27 0.93
N LEU A 157 -24.39 -1.96 0.14
CA LEU A 157 -23.90 -2.74 -1.01
C LEU A 157 -23.21 -1.84 -2.06
N GLN A 158 -23.74 -0.66 -2.32
CA GLN A 158 -23.11 0.31 -3.23
C GLN A 158 -21.77 0.82 -2.68
N ILE A 159 -21.64 1.04 -1.35
CA ILE A 159 -20.36 1.38 -0.73
C ILE A 159 -19.35 0.24 -0.93
N LEU A 160 -19.74 -1.00 -0.61
CA LEU A 160 -18.87 -2.18 -0.73
C LEU A 160 -18.46 -2.46 -2.17
N TYR A 161 -19.38 -2.30 -3.14
CA TYR A 161 -19.06 -2.41 -4.56
C TYR A 161 -18.01 -1.38 -5.00
N ARG A 162 -18.18 -0.13 -4.61
CA ARG A 162 -17.23 0.93 -4.94
C ARG A 162 -15.89 0.73 -4.24
N ASN A 163 -15.91 0.20 -3.04
CA ASN A 163 -14.70 -0.17 -2.33
C ASN A 163 -13.91 -1.25 -3.10
N ALA A 164 -14.55 -2.35 -3.48
CA ALA A 164 -13.91 -3.40 -4.29
C ALA A 164 -13.38 -2.86 -5.64
N THR A 165 -14.18 -2.04 -6.32
CA THR A 165 -13.76 -1.38 -7.57
C THR A 165 -12.55 -0.45 -7.37
N LEU A 166 -12.47 0.26 -6.24
CA LEU A 166 -11.32 1.13 -5.92
C LEU A 166 -10.06 0.29 -5.68
N PHE A 167 -10.16 -0.82 -4.93
CA PHE A 167 -9.06 -1.77 -4.80
C PHE A 167 -8.54 -2.26 -6.15
N LEU A 168 -9.44 -2.68 -7.04
CA LEU A 168 -9.07 -3.12 -8.39
C LEU A 168 -8.33 -2.04 -9.19
N ASN A 169 -8.76 -0.79 -9.07
CA ASN A 169 -8.09 0.33 -9.73
C ASN A 169 -6.68 0.56 -9.18
N TYR A 170 -6.51 0.51 -7.87
CA TYR A 170 -5.20 0.67 -7.25
C TYR A 170 -4.27 -0.52 -7.52
N LEU A 171 -4.80 -1.74 -7.56
CA LEU A 171 -4.04 -2.93 -7.99
C LEU A 171 -3.47 -2.77 -9.41
N ARG A 172 -4.28 -2.26 -10.35
CA ARG A 172 -3.80 -1.95 -11.72
C ARG A 172 -2.73 -0.85 -11.75
N ASN A 173 -2.79 0.12 -10.84
CA ASN A 173 -1.76 1.15 -10.72
C ASN A 173 -0.45 0.58 -10.16
N ILE A 174 -0.55 -0.28 -9.15
CA ILE A 174 0.61 -1.00 -8.58
C ILE A 174 1.28 -1.85 -9.66
N ASP A 175 0.52 -2.62 -10.42
CA ASP A 175 1.02 -3.44 -11.52
C ASP A 175 1.78 -2.62 -12.56
N LYS A 176 1.18 -1.56 -13.08
CA LYS A 176 1.86 -0.63 -14.02
C LYS A 176 3.13 -0.01 -13.42
N ARG A 177 3.11 0.30 -12.12
CA ARG A 177 4.28 0.88 -11.46
C ARG A 177 5.39 -0.15 -11.32
N SER A 178 5.05 -1.39 -10.98
CA SER A 178 6.02 -2.49 -10.87
C SER A 178 6.70 -2.78 -12.20
N GLU A 179 5.95 -2.84 -13.31
CA GLU A 179 6.52 -3.02 -14.66
C GLU A 179 7.54 -1.92 -15.02
N LEU A 180 7.23 -0.66 -14.67
CA LEU A 180 8.16 0.45 -14.91
C LEU A 180 9.44 0.34 -14.09
N LEU A 181 9.34 -0.12 -12.85
CA LEU A 181 10.49 -0.33 -11.96
C LEU A 181 11.34 -1.51 -12.41
N GLU A 182 10.72 -2.62 -12.82
CA GLU A 182 11.41 -3.76 -13.39
C GLU A 182 12.22 -3.40 -14.63
N LYS A 183 11.63 -2.59 -15.52
CA LYS A 183 12.34 -2.09 -16.70
C LYS A 183 13.57 -1.28 -16.32
N LYS A 184 13.45 -0.35 -15.34
CA LYS A 184 14.58 0.44 -14.85
C LYS A 184 15.65 -0.42 -14.19
N LEU A 185 15.27 -1.45 -13.43
CA LEU A 185 16.21 -2.38 -12.82
C LEU A 185 17.02 -3.18 -13.85
N ARG A 186 16.41 -3.54 -14.98
CA ARG A 186 17.13 -4.19 -16.09
C ARG A 186 18.17 -3.27 -16.74
N GLU A 187 17.90 -1.95 -16.77
CA GLU A 187 18.79 -0.95 -17.39
C GLU A 187 19.93 -0.54 -16.44
N ASP A 188 19.60 -0.18 -15.18
CA ASP A 188 20.52 0.53 -14.27
C ASP A 188 20.93 -0.26 -13.01
N GLN A 189 20.23 -1.34 -12.67
CA GLN A 189 20.46 -2.23 -11.51
C GLN A 189 20.69 -1.49 -10.17
N LYS A 190 19.95 -0.41 -9.92
CA LYS A 190 20.08 0.38 -8.70
C LYS A 190 19.26 -0.21 -7.56
N ASN A 191 19.80 -0.21 -6.36
CA ASN A 191 19.12 -0.71 -5.15
C ASN A 191 17.85 0.09 -4.82
N LYS A 192 17.72 1.32 -5.28
CA LYS A 192 16.56 2.18 -5.03
C LYS A 192 15.28 1.63 -5.66
N GLU A 193 15.36 1.14 -6.88
CA GLU A 193 14.23 0.55 -7.59
C GLU A 193 13.79 -0.77 -6.95
N LEU A 194 14.75 -1.56 -6.43
CA LEU A 194 14.45 -2.79 -5.70
C LEU A 194 13.71 -2.51 -4.38
N LEU A 195 14.13 -1.47 -3.65
CA LEU A 195 13.43 -1.05 -2.43
C LEU A 195 11.99 -0.56 -2.73
N GLU A 196 11.79 0.14 -3.86
CA GLU A 196 10.46 0.59 -4.28
C GLU A 196 9.56 -0.60 -4.67
N LEU A 197 10.10 -1.63 -5.32
CA LEU A 197 9.36 -2.88 -5.57
C LEU A 197 8.94 -3.57 -4.26
N GLN A 198 9.83 -3.59 -3.26
CA GLN A 198 9.52 -4.14 -1.93
C GLN A 198 8.41 -3.34 -1.22
N GLU A 199 8.36 -2.02 -1.39
CA GLU A 199 7.27 -1.18 -0.86
C GLU A 199 5.93 -1.52 -1.54
N LEU A 200 5.92 -1.75 -2.87
CA LEU A 200 4.72 -2.20 -3.59
C LEU A 200 4.28 -3.61 -3.16
N GLU A 201 5.21 -4.53 -2.91
CA GLU A 201 4.89 -5.86 -2.39
C GLU A 201 4.20 -5.77 -1.03
N LYS A 202 4.69 -4.93 -0.12
CA LYS A 202 4.03 -4.69 1.17
C LYS A 202 2.60 -4.17 0.99
N SER A 203 2.39 -3.24 0.06
CA SER A 203 1.05 -2.73 -0.26
C SER A 203 0.11 -3.85 -0.73
N LEU A 204 0.59 -4.79 -1.55
CA LEU A 204 -0.20 -5.95 -1.99
C LEU A 204 -0.55 -6.90 -0.84
N VAL A 205 0.35 -7.05 0.14
CA VAL A 205 0.07 -7.84 1.36
C VAL A 205 -1.03 -7.18 2.19
N TYR A 206 -0.97 -5.86 2.39
CA TYR A 206 -2.05 -5.12 3.07
C TYR A 206 -3.38 -5.27 2.32
N PHE A 207 -3.40 -5.04 1.01
CA PHE A 207 -4.60 -5.19 0.19
C PHE A 207 -5.20 -6.60 0.26
N THR A 208 -4.35 -7.63 0.16
CA THR A 208 -4.81 -9.03 0.27
C THR A 208 -5.44 -9.31 1.63
N THR A 209 -4.84 -8.80 2.70
CA THR A 209 -5.32 -8.99 4.07
C THR A 209 -6.66 -8.29 4.28
N SER A 210 -6.75 -7.03 3.89
CA SER A 210 -7.95 -6.21 4.02
C SER A 210 -9.10 -6.72 3.16
N LEU A 211 -8.85 -7.12 1.92
CA LEU A 211 -9.87 -7.70 1.03
C LEU A 211 -10.43 -9.03 1.56
N LYS A 212 -9.58 -9.88 2.15
CA LYS A 212 -10.04 -11.11 2.85
C LYS A 212 -10.85 -10.78 4.09
N GLY A 213 -10.48 -9.75 4.85
CA GLY A 213 -11.28 -9.25 5.96
C GLY A 213 -12.66 -8.77 5.49
N ASN A 214 -12.70 -8.00 4.42
CA ASN A 214 -13.94 -7.53 3.80
C ASN A 214 -14.80 -8.68 3.26
N GLU A 215 -14.20 -9.76 2.70
CA GLU A 215 -14.93 -10.95 2.27
C GLU A 215 -15.68 -11.61 3.44
N LEU A 216 -15.04 -11.74 4.61
CA LEU A 216 -15.68 -12.27 5.81
C LEU A 216 -16.85 -11.38 6.29
N VAL A 217 -16.71 -10.05 6.15
CA VAL A 217 -17.81 -9.11 6.44
C VAL A 217 -18.96 -9.33 5.48
N LEU A 218 -18.70 -9.44 4.17
CA LEU A 218 -19.71 -9.75 3.15
C LEU A 218 -20.46 -11.04 3.47
N GLU A 219 -19.74 -12.13 3.77
CA GLU A 219 -20.37 -13.42 4.10
C GLU A 219 -21.29 -13.34 5.34
N LYS A 220 -20.87 -12.59 6.37
CA LYS A 220 -21.69 -12.39 7.58
C LYS A 220 -22.89 -11.50 7.31
N LEU A 221 -22.74 -10.45 6.50
CA LEU A 221 -23.80 -9.50 6.15
C LEU A 221 -25.06 -10.21 5.63
N PHE A 222 -24.86 -11.31 4.90
CA PHE A 222 -25.97 -12.12 4.36
C PHE A 222 -26.68 -12.97 5.39
N ARG A 223 -26.05 -13.27 6.50
CA ARG A 223 -26.61 -14.14 7.56
C ARG A 223 -27.35 -13.35 8.63
N ILE A 224 -27.19 -12.02 8.66
CA ILE A 224 -27.77 -11.15 9.68
C ILE A 224 -29.20 -10.77 9.28
N ASP A 225 -30.17 -11.08 10.15
CA ASP A 225 -31.59 -10.75 9.92
C ASP A 225 -31.94 -9.28 10.19
N LYS A 226 -31.13 -8.57 10.97
CA LYS A 226 -31.32 -7.12 11.26
C LYS A 226 -31.17 -6.22 10.02
N ILE A 227 -30.38 -6.64 9.04
CA ILE A 227 -30.26 -5.93 7.76
C ILE A 227 -31.29 -6.49 6.78
N LYS A 228 -32.29 -5.67 6.49
CA LYS A 228 -33.41 -6.07 5.66
C LYS A 228 -32.95 -6.36 4.23
N LYS A 229 -33.24 -7.57 3.75
CA LYS A 229 -32.89 -8.02 2.40
C LYS A 229 -34.04 -7.71 1.44
N TYR A 230 -33.70 -7.24 0.27
CA TYR A 230 -34.64 -6.95 -0.79
C TYR A 230 -34.27 -7.74 -2.05
N PRO A 231 -35.22 -8.43 -2.72
CA PRO A 231 -34.91 -9.19 -3.95
C PRO A 231 -34.24 -8.35 -5.03
N GLU A 232 -34.58 -7.07 -5.11
CA GLU A 232 -34.00 -6.12 -6.06
C GLU A 232 -32.52 -5.79 -5.84
N ASP A 233 -31.94 -6.21 -4.70
CA ASP A 233 -30.53 -5.98 -4.35
C ASP A 233 -29.68 -7.27 -4.50
N GLU A 234 -30.30 -8.40 -4.92
CA GLU A 234 -29.55 -9.66 -5.08
C GLU A 234 -28.47 -9.58 -6.16
N ASP A 235 -28.79 -8.98 -7.31
CA ASP A 235 -27.81 -8.79 -8.40
C ASP A 235 -26.63 -7.91 -7.95
N LEU A 236 -26.92 -6.79 -7.26
CA LEU A 236 -25.88 -5.89 -6.75
C LEU A 236 -24.97 -6.59 -5.75
N LEU A 237 -25.53 -7.46 -4.96
CA LEU A 237 -24.85 -8.27 -4.01
C LEU A 237 -23.87 -9.25 -4.68
N GLU A 238 -24.36 -10.00 -5.67
CA GLU A 238 -23.54 -10.91 -6.45
C GLU A 238 -22.37 -10.15 -7.09
N ASP A 239 -22.63 -8.97 -7.65
CA ASP A 239 -21.62 -8.09 -8.20
C ASP A 239 -20.55 -7.71 -7.15
N VAL A 240 -20.95 -7.35 -5.92
CA VAL A 240 -19.98 -7.02 -4.83
C VAL A 240 -19.09 -8.21 -4.50
N ILE A 241 -19.66 -9.41 -4.41
CA ILE A 241 -18.91 -10.63 -4.11
C ILE A 241 -17.91 -10.93 -5.23
N VAL A 242 -18.35 -10.84 -6.48
CA VAL A 242 -17.51 -11.10 -7.65
C VAL A 242 -16.35 -10.11 -7.72
N GLU A 243 -16.63 -8.81 -7.58
CA GLU A 243 -15.59 -7.76 -7.62
C GLU A 243 -14.59 -7.92 -6.46
N ASN A 244 -15.06 -8.23 -5.25
CA ASN A 244 -14.15 -8.44 -4.10
C ASN A 244 -13.27 -9.69 -4.29
N LYS A 245 -13.82 -10.81 -4.78
CA LYS A 245 -13.04 -12.01 -5.11
C LYS A 245 -12.03 -11.75 -6.20
N GLN A 246 -12.41 -11.06 -7.25
CA GLN A 246 -11.49 -10.66 -8.31
C GLN A 246 -10.34 -9.81 -7.76
N ALA A 247 -10.62 -8.88 -6.85
CA ALA A 247 -9.58 -8.07 -6.22
C ALA A 247 -8.61 -8.92 -5.37
N ILE A 248 -9.11 -9.90 -4.61
CA ILE A 248 -8.28 -10.84 -3.84
C ILE A 248 -7.35 -11.64 -4.77
N GLU A 249 -7.92 -12.19 -5.84
CA GLU A 249 -7.14 -12.98 -6.81
C GLU A 249 -6.07 -12.14 -7.49
N MET A 250 -6.41 -10.94 -7.95
CA MET A 250 -5.45 -10.02 -8.58
C MET A 250 -4.35 -9.60 -7.60
N ALA A 251 -4.68 -9.25 -6.35
CA ALA A 251 -3.69 -8.90 -5.34
C ALA A 251 -2.72 -10.06 -5.08
N SER A 252 -3.23 -11.29 -4.98
CA SER A 252 -2.43 -12.50 -4.78
C SER A 252 -1.51 -12.80 -5.98
N ILE A 253 -2.04 -12.68 -7.21
CA ILE A 253 -1.25 -12.89 -8.44
C ILE A 253 -0.14 -11.86 -8.53
N TYR A 254 -0.44 -10.57 -8.36
CA TYR A 254 0.56 -9.51 -8.45
C TYR A 254 1.63 -9.62 -7.35
N SER A 255 1.23 -10.00 -6.13
CA SER A 255 2.19 -10.27 -5.05
C SER A 255 3.14 -11.42 -5.42
N GLY A 256 2.61 -12.52 -5.98
CA GLY A 256 3.43 -13.65 -6.43
C GLY A 256 4.40 -13.29 -7.56
N ILE A 257 3.94 -12.52 -8.55
CA ILE A 257 4.78 -12.03 -9.66
C ILE A 257 5.88 -11.13 -9.12
N LEU A 258 5.55 -10.19 -8.26
CA LEU A 258 6.48 -9.20 -7.73
C LEU A 258 7.56 -9.85 -6.87
N SER A 259 7.18 -10.78 -5.98
CA SER A 259 8.12 -11.56 -5.17
C SER A 259 9.07 -12.38 -6.05
N GLY A 260 8.54 -13.08 -7.06
CA GLY A 260 9.36 -13.83 -8.02
C GLY A 260 10.31 -12.93 -8.83
N SER A 261 9.88 -11.75 -9.23
CA SER A 261 10.71 -10.76 -9.91
C SER A 261 11.85 -10.26 -9.01
N MET A 262 11.59 -9.98 -7.73
CA MET A 262 12.62 -9.55 -6.78
C MET A 262 13.69 -10.63 -6.57
N ASP A 263 13.29 -11.90 -6.42
CA ASP A 263 14.22 -13.02 -6.31
C ASP A 263 15.10 -13.18 -7.55
N ALA A 264 14.50 -13.01 -8.73
CA ALA A 264 15.24 -13.04 -9.99
C ALA A 264 16.25 -11.89 -10.08
N PHE A 265 15.89 -10.67 -9.70
CA PHE A 265 16.80 -9.53 -9.70
C PHE A 265 17.92 -9.69 -8.66
N ALA A 266 17.64 -10.18 -7.46
CA ALA A 266 18.66 -10.50 -6.46
C ALA A 266 19.69 -11.51 -7.00
N SER A 267 19.23 -12.52 -7.71
CA SER A 267 20.06 -13.51 -8.37
C SER A 267 20.94 -12.90 -9.47
N ILE A 268 20.38 -12.03 -10.31
CA ILE A 268 21.10 -11.31 -11.38
C ILE A 268 22.18 -10.40 -10.78
N ILE A 269 21.86 -9.63 -9.75
CA ILE A 269 22.81 -8.75 -9.06
C ILE A 269 23.95 -9.55 -8.47
N SER A 270 23.67 -10.69 -7.81
CA SER A 270 24.67 -11.59 -7.25
C SER A 270 25.58 -12.16 -8.34
N ASN A 271 25.03 -12.59 -9.47
CA ASN A 271 25.79 -13.10 -10.60
C ASN A 271 26.72 -12.04 -11.21
N ASN A 272 26.23 -10.79 -11.36
CA ASN A 272 27.02 -9.68 -11.88
C ASN A 272 28.17 -9.31 -10.94
N LEU A 273 27.93 -9.35 -9.62
CA LEU A 273 28.98 -9.17 -8.62
C LEU A 273 30.06 -10.26 -8.74
N ASN A 274 29.64 -11.53 -8.84
CA ASN A 274 30.56 -12.64 -9.01
C ASN A 274 31.39 -12.51 -10.31
N GLN A 275 30.77 -12.07 -11.39
CA GLN A 275 31.46 -11.82 -12.65
C GLN A 275 32.49 -10.68 -12.54
N SER A 276 32.13 -9.59 -11.86
CA SER A 276 33.05 -8.47 -11.59
C SER A 276 34.22 -8.88 -10.70
N MET A 277 33.94 -9.68 -9.66
CA MET A 277 34.99 -10.24 -8.79
C MET A 277 35.92 -11.20 -9.57
N LYS A 278 35.36 -12.07 -10.41
CA LYS A 278 36.15 -12.96 -11.29
C LYS A 278 37.06 -12.15 -12.21
N PHE A 279 36.56 -11.08 -12.82
CA PHE A 279 37.34 -10.19 -13.66
C PHE A 279 38.49 -9.54 -12.88
N LEU A 280 38.22 -8.96 -11.69
CA LEU A 280 39.22 -8.33 -10.86
C LEU A 280 40.31 -9.32 -10.43
N ALA A 281 39.92 -10.54 -9.99
CA ALA A 281 40.85 -11.58 -9.62
C ALA A 281 41.74 -12.00 -10.80
N THR A 282 41.14 -12.15 -11.99
CA THR A 282 41.87 -12.50 -13.21
C THR A 282 42.93 -11.44 -13.56
N VAL A 283 42.54 -10.16 -13.54
CA VAL A 283 43.46 -9.04 -13.80
C VAL A 283 44.62 -9.04 -12.79
N THR A 284 44.31 -9.24 -11.51
CA THR A 284 45.32 -9.27 -10.42
C THR A 284 46.30 -10.42 -10.63
N ILE A 285 45.81 -11.65 -10.98
CA ILE A 285 46.66 -12.81 -11.21
C ILE A 285 47.53 -12.57 -12.44
N VAL A 286 46.98 -12.07 -13.54
CA VAL A 286 47.72 -11.81 -14.78
C VAL A 286 48.83 -10.78 -14.56
N LEU A 287 48.56 -9.71 -13.80
CA LEU A 287 49.55 -8.66 -13.48
C LEU A 287 50.61 -9.15 -12.48
N SER A 288 50.31 -10.12 -11.62
CA SER A 288 51.27 -10.66 -10.65
C SER A 288 52.34 -11.50 -11.28
N ILE A 289 52.10 -12.11 -12.45
CA ILE A 289 53.06 -13.00 -13.13
C ILE A 289 54.33 -12.28 -13.55
N PRO A 290 54.28 -11.13 -14.29
CA PRO A 290 55.49 -10.35 -14.61
C PRO A 290 56.23 -9.88 -13.38
N THR A 291 55.51 -9.46 -12.33
CA THR A 291 56.06 -8.99 -11.08
C THR A 291 56.81 -10.12 -10.37
N MET A 292 56.28 -11.31 -10.32
CA MET A 292 56.89 -12.50 -9.74
C MET A 292 58.19 -12.87 -10.49
N VAL A 293 58.13 -12.92 -11.84
CA VAL A 293 59.32 -13.21 -12.67
C VAL A 293 60.39 -12.16 -12.46
N ALA A 294 60.06 -10.86 -12.49
CA ALA A 294 61.01 -9.77 -12.25
C ALA A 294 61.59 -9.83 -10.82
N SER A 295 60.80 -10.21 -9.84
CA SER A 295 61.24 -10.36 -8.45
C SER A 295 62.29 -11.48 -8.30
N PHE A 296 62.10 -12.62 -8.96
CA PHE A 296 63.11 -13.69 -8.97
C PHE A 296 64.41 -13.26 -9.62
N TYR A 297 64.37 -12.52 -10.73
CA TYR A 297 65.58 -11.99 -11.38
C TYR A 297 66.20 -10.80 -10.64
N GLY A 298 65.51 -10.14 -9.74
CA GLY A 298 66.04 -9.09 -8.87
C GLY A 298 66.66 -9.58 -7.56
N MET A 299 66.72 -10.87 -7.32
CA MET A 299 67.32 -11.43 -6.10
C MET A 299 68.87 -11.34 -6.12
N ASN A 300 69.45 -10.98 -4.98
CA ASN A 300 70.89 -10.94 -4.77
C ASN A 300 71.48 -12.36 -4.49
N VAL A 301 71.34 -13.26 -5.44
CA VAL A 301 71.89 -14.64 -5.37
C VAL A 301 72.88 -14.87 -6.49
N ALA A 302 73.73 -15.94 -6.39
CA ALA A 302 74.66 -16.27 -7.42
C ALA A 302 73.98 -16.58 -8.75
N THR A 303 74.39 -15.97 -9.85
CA THR A 303 73.77 -16.10 -11.19
C THR A 303 73.96 -17.47 -11.86
N THR A 304 74.83 -18.30 -11.31
CA THR A 304 75.18 -19.66 -11.84
C THR A 304 74.06 -20.69 -11.87
N GLY A 305 72.84 -20.29 -11.84
CA GLY A 305 71.64 -21.16 -11.98
C GLY A 305 70.47 -20.43 -12.57
N MET A 306 70.58 -19.16 -12.87
CA MET A 306 69.53 -18.35 -13.47
C MET A 306 69.54 -18.54 -15.00
N PRO A 307 68.45 -19.03 -15.61
CA PRO A 307 68.33 -19.14 -17.05
C PRO A 307 68.54 -17.79 -17.76
N PHE A 308 69.34 -17.76 -18.80
CA PHE A 308 69.67 -16.57 -19.62
C PHE A 308 70.32 -15.39 -18.91
N ALA A 309 70.81 -15.52 -17.66
CA ALA A 309 71.47 -14.41 -16.92
C ALA A 309 72.72 -13.88 -17.59
N ASP A 310 73.52 -14.77 -18.23
CA ASP A 310 74.74 -14.43 -18.91
C ASP A 310 74.58 -14.06 -20.41
N SER A 311 73.31 -14.07 -20.90
CA SER A 311 73.02 -13.77 -22.32
C SER A 311 72.87 -12.26 -22.54
N PRO A 312 73.45 -11.68 -23.61
CA PRO A 312 73.26 -10.26 -23.94
C PRO A 312 71.81 -9.88 -24.23
N PHE A 313 70.97 -10.84 -24.55
CA PHE A 313 69.53 -10.69 -24.76
C PHE A 313 68.66 -11.22 -23.63
N GLY A 314 69.27 -11.61 -22.48
CA GLY A 314 68.60 -12.24 -21.36
C GLY A 314 67.39 -11.45 -20.85
N PHE A 315 67.51 -10.15 -20.72
CA PHE A 315 66.46 -9.25 -20.32
C PHE A 315 65.22 -9.31 -21.25
N LEU A 316 65.40 -9.26 -22.57
CA LEU A 316 64.32 -9.32 -23.56
C LEU A 316 63.65 -10.70 -23.58
N ILE A 317 64.42 -11.79 -23.39
CA ILE A 317 63.91 -13.15 -23.32
C ILE A 317 63.00 -13.32 -22.09
N VAL A 318 63.42 -12.86 -20.93
CA VAL A 318 62.68 -12.97 -19.67
C VAL A 318 61.38 -12.17 -19.74
N ILE A 319 61.42 -10.91 -20.26
CA ILE A 319 60.22 -10.11 -20.47
C ILE A 319 59.28 -10.78 -21.45
N GLY A 320 59.76 -11.23 -22.59
CA GLY A 320 58.97 -11.96 -23.58
C GLY A 320 58.27 -13.17 -23.01
N PHE A 321 59.01 -13.99 -22.27
CA PHE A 321 58.46 -15.18 -21.60
C PHE A 321 57.38 -14.80 -20.58
N SER A 322 57.62 -13.78 -19.76
CA SER A 322 56.68 -13.26 -18.77
C SER A 322 55.36 -12.78 -19.41
N ILE A 323 55.44 -12.05 -20.52
CA ILE A 323 54.25 -11.59 -21.29
C ILE A 323 53.51 -12.78 -21.87
N ILE A 324 54.18 -13.73 -22.48
CA ILE A 324 53.58 -14.95 -23.05
C ILE A 324 52.86 -15.76 -21.96
N LEU A 325 53.50 -15.96 -20.81
CA LEU A 325 52.89 -16.67 -19.71
C LEU A 325 51.65 -15.96 -19.18
N SER A 326 51.71 -14.64 -19.01
CA SER A 326 50.56 -13.82 -18.63
C SER A 326 49.42 -13.94 -19.62
N PHE A 327 49.71 -13.92 -20.92
CA PHE A 327 48.73 -14.10 -21.98
C PHE A 327 48.05 -15.47 -21.97
N ILE A 328 48.82 -16.52 -21.77
CA ILE A 328 48.30 -17.90 -21.63
C ILE A 328 47.35 -17.99 -20.42
N VAL A 329 47.77 -17.48 -19.27
CA VAL A 329 46.93 -17.47 -18.07
C VAL A 329 45.67 -16.64 -18.28
N SER A 330 45.78 -15.49 -18.95
CA SER A 330 44.61 -14.63 -19.28
C SER A 330 43.60 -15.43 -20.13
N ILE A 331 44.03 -16.20 -21.14
CA ILE A 331 43.12 -17.03 -21.95
C ILE A 331 42.45 -18.13 -21.13
N ILE A 332 43.15 -18.76 -20.20
CA ILE A 332 42.61 -19.82 -19.34
C ILE A 332 41.49 -19.28 -18.45
N PHE A 333 41.67 -18.09 -17.88
CA PHE A 333 40.66 -17.45 -16.99
C PHE A 333 39.55 -16.74 -17.75
N TRP A 334 39.74 -16.41 -19.04
CA TRP A 334 38.68 -15.81 -19.87
C TRP A 334 37.62 -16.84 -20.29
N LYS A 335 37.92 -18.11 -20.22
CA LYS A 335 37.01 -19.21 -20.53
C LYS A 335 36.18 -19.61 -19.31
#